data_d2c929b2d74d0189c83d74dba7924dc7
#
_entry.id   d2c929b2d74d0189c83d74dba7924dc7
#
_cell.length_a   1.000
_cell.length_b   1.000
_cell.length_c   1.000
_cell.angle_alpha   90.00
_cell.angle_beta   90.00
_cell.angle_gamma   90.00
#
_symmetry.space_group_name_H-M   'P 1'
#
loop_
_entity.id
_entity.type
_entity.pdbx_description
1 polymer ?
#
loop_
_entity_poly.entity_id
_entity_poly.type
_entity_poly.pdbx_seq_one_letter_code
_entity_poly.pdbx_strand_id
1 'polypeptide(L)'
;LTTLIDRIDNGITSNITKVIIRRDLKALLNQFAQYELCFGNQFNINPAGYNIKSTGFRINGFSNIAYLTDIPNKNASGNLDGSMKGILSVVTKNEKNQLQILVKEAGIVDYKHGEVILNTINITSTVNDNNIVEIQAFPESNDVVGLKDLYLSFDVSKSTINTIKDVIASGEDVSGVVFTRDYYLSLIHISEPTRRST
;
A
#
# COMPACT_ATOMS: atom_id res chain seq x y z
N LEU A 1 -8.38 16.39 9.72
CA LEU A 1 -6.98 16.73 9.43
C LEU A 1 -6.90 17.71 8.26
N THR A 2 -7.55 17.45 7.14
CA THR A 2 -7.59 18.29 5.92
C THR A 2 -7.97 19.74 6.25
N THR A 3 -9.07 19.93 6.94
CA THR A 3 -9.55 21.27 7.36
C THR A 3 -8.58 22.02 8.26
N LEU A 4 -7.80 21.32 9.07
CA LEU A 4 -6.78 21.93 9.92
C LEU A 4 -5.61 22.43 9.08
N ILE A 5 -5.18 21.63 8.10
CA ILE A 5 -4.10 22.01 7.18
C ILE A 5 -4.48 23.26 6.37
N ASP A 6 -5.69 23.29 5.79
CA ASP A 6 -6.18 24.41 4.99
C ASP A 6 -6.27 25.73 5.77
N ARG A 7 -6.40 25.65 7.11
CA ARG A 7 -6.51 26.84 7.98
C ARG A 7 -5.19 27.35 8.52
N ILE A 8 -4.09 26.62 8.30
CA ILE A 8 -2.77 27.01 8.83
C ILE A 8 -2.25 28.28 8.16
N ASP A 9 -2.45 28.38 6.85
CA ASP A 9 -1.97 29.52 6.04
C ASP A 9 -2.91 29.78 4.88
N ASN A 10 -3.17 31.07 4.60
CA ASN A 10 -4.01 31.51 3.50
C ASN A 10 -3.40 31.22 2.10
N GLY A 11 -2.12 30.91 2.03
CA GLY A 11 -1.45 30.48 0.81
C GLY A 11 -1.77 29.05 0.41
N ILE A 12 -2.35 28.25 1.32
CA ILE A 12 -2.77 26.87 1.01
C ILE A 12 -4.15 26.94 0.34
N THR A 13 -4.16 26.86 -0.97
CA THR A 13 -5.41 26.96 -1.77
C THR A 13 -6.14 25.62 -1.88
N SER A 14 -5.42 24.51 -1.74
CA SER A 14 -6.00 23.16 -1.70
C SER A 14 -5.01 22.17 -1.08
N ASN A 15 -5.55 21.11 -0.48
CA ASN A 15 -4.73 19.97 -0.07
C ASN A 15 -5.42 18.64 -0.41
N ILE A 16 -4.63 17.63 -0.69
CA ILE A 16 -5.07 16.25 -0.86
C ILE A 16 -4.38 15.41 0.21
N THR A 17 -5.12 15.09 1.26
CA THR A 17 -4.62 14.25 2.35
C THR A 17 -5.01 12.80 2.10
N LYS A 18 -4.02 11.91 2.07
CA LYS A 18 -4.23 10.46 2.00
C LYS A 18 -3.77 9.83 3.30
N VAL A 19 -4.65 9.09 3.95
CA VAL A 19 -4.33 8.33 5.15
C VAL A 19 -3.96 6.91 4.73
N ILE A 20 -2.84 6.43 5.24
CA ILE A 20 -2.37 5.05 5.06
C ILE A 20 -2.19 4.47 6.45
N ILE A 21 -2.84 3.33 6.70
CA ILE A 21 -2.65 2.58 7.93
C ILE A 21 -1.63 1.48 7.70
N ARG A 22 -0.80 1.22 8.70
CA ARG A 22 0.28 0.25 8.67
C ARG A 22 0.21 -0.72 9.84
N ARG A 23 0.54 -1.97 9.57
CA ARG A 23 0.82 -3.01 10.57
C ARG A 23 2.15 -3.69 10.26
N ASP A 24 2.87 -4.00 11.29
CA ASP A 24 4.14 -4.69 11.21
C ASP A 24 3.92 -6.19 11.47
N LEU A 25 4.21 -7.00 10.47
CA LEU A 25 4.26 -8.44 10.58
C LEU A 25 5.69 -8.83 10.99
N LYS A 26 5.84 -9.41 12.18
CA LYS A 26 7.12 -9.96 12.61
C LYS A 26 7.28 -11.38 12.06
N ALA A 27 8.13 -11.53 11.06
CA ALA A 27 8.33 -12.80 10.38
C ALA A 27 9.12 -13.78 11.23
N LEU A 28 8.67 -15.03 11.31
CA LEU A 28 9.42 -16.17 11.81
C LEU A 28 10.27 -16.72 10.67
N LEU A 29 11.55 -16.34 10.65
CA LEU A 29 12.42 -16.69 9.54
C LEU A 29 12.72 -18.19 9.48
N ASN A 30 12.75 -18.71 8.24
CA ASN A 30 13.05 -20.11 7.94
C ASN A 30 12.09 -21.13 8.60
N GLN A 31 10.88 -20.68 8.91
CA GLN A 31 9.82 -21.51 9.47
C GLN A 31 8.53 -21.33 8.68
N PHE A 32 7.76 -22.40 8.57
CA PHE A 32 6.41 -22.31 8.02
C PHE A 32 5.47 -21.74 9.08
N ALA A 33 4.91 -20.57 8.82
CA ALA A 33 4.00 -19.89 9.73
C ALA A 33 2.83 -19.26 8.98
N GLN A 34 1.69 -19.20 9.66
CA GLN A 34 0.52 -18.46 9.23
C GLN A 34 0.48 -17.14 10.00
N TYR A 35 0.01 -16.08 9.36
CA TYR A 35 -0.06 -14.76 9.98
C TYR A 35 -1.44 -14.16 9.78
N GLU A 36 -1.92 -13.48 10.81
CA GLU A 36 -3.16 -12.71 10.81
C GLU A 36 -2.87 -11.29 11.30
N LEU A 37 -3.33 -10.32 10.54
CA LEU A 37 -3.17 -8.91 10.86
C LEU A 37 -4.53 -8.23 10.85
N CYS A 38 -4.95 -7.73 12.02
CA CYS A 38 -6.17 -6.96 12.19
C CYS A 38 -5.83 -5.48 12.24
N PHE A 39 -6.33 -4.72 11.29
CA PHE A 39 -6.17 -3.26 11.24
C PHE A 39 -7.29 -2.54 12.01
N GLY A 40 -8.42 -3.21 12.21
CA GLY A 40 -9.56 -2.66 12.93
C GLY A 40 -10.30 -1.53 12.19
N ASN A 41 -10.02 -1.34 10.91
CA ASN A 41 -10.65 -0.34 10.06
C ASN A 41 -11.05 -0.99 8.74
N GLN A 42 -12.24 -0.67 8.24
CA GLN A 42 -12.66 -1.08 6.91
C GLN A 42 -11.69 -0.52 5.87
N PHE A 43 -11.31 -1.35 4.89
CA PHE A 43 -10.42 -0.93 3.83
C PHE A 43 -11.19 -0.37 2.63
N ASN A 44 -10.60 0.63 1.98
CA ASN A 44 -11.03 1.07 0.66
C ASN A 44 -10.77 -0.04 -0.36
N ILE A 45 -11.69 -0.24 -1.30
CA ILE A 45 -11.58 -1.28 -2.32
C ILE A 45 -11.42 -0.64 -3.70
N ASN A 46 -10.23 -0.73 -4.24
CA ASN A 46 -10.00 -0.49 -5.66
C ASN A 46 -10.33 -1.79 -6.42
N PRO A 47 -11.29 -1.77 -7.36
CA PRO A 47 -11.64 -2.96 -8.15
C PRO A 47 -10.48 -3.55 -8.96
N ALA A 48 -9.47 -2.75 -9.27
CA ALA A 48 -8.26 -3.22 -9.95
C ALA A 48 -7.33 -4.04 -9.04
N GLY A 49 -7.59 -4.05 -7.72
CA GLY A 49 -6.72 -4.65 -6.73
C GLY A 49 -5.66 -3.70 -6.21
N TYR A 50 -4.63 -4.26 -5.58
CA TYR A 50 -3.49 -3.53 -5.06
C TYR A 50 -3.82 -2.58 -3.89
N ASN A 51 -4.85 -2.92 -3.12
CA ASN A 51 -5.24 -2.19 -1.92
C ASN A 51 -4.25 -2.46 -0.78
N ILE A 52 -3.74 -3.69 -0.72
CA ILE A 52 -2.72 -4.11 0.23
C ILE A 52 -1.34 -4.02 -0.41
N LYS A 53 -0.41 -3.44 0.30
CA LYS A 53 1.00 -3.31 -0.12
C LYS A 53 1.90 -3.72 1.02
N SER A 54 3.04 -4.32 0.71
CA SER A 54 4.04 -4.65 1.73
C SER A 54 5.43 -4.17 1.36
N THR A 55 6.30 -4.09 2.36
CA THR A 55 7.74 -4.07 2.13
C THR A 55 8.21 -5.41 1.58
N GLY A 56 9.40 -5.44 0.99
CA GLY A 56 9.96 -6.62 0.37
C GLY A 56 10.39 -7.68 1.38
N PHE A 57 10.24 -8.94 1.01
CA PHE A 57 10.74 -10.10 1.75
C PHE A 57 11.14 -11.21 0.76
N ARG A 58 11.78 -12.26 1.25
CA ARG A 58 12.09 -13.46 0.44
C ARG A 58 11.39 -14.66 1.03
N ILE A 59 10.95 -15.54 0.15
CA ILE A 59 10.31 -16.81 0.52
C ILE A 59 11.14 -18.00 0.06
N ASN A 60 11.00 -19.10 0.75
CA ASN A 60 11.69 -20.32 0.40
C ASN A 60 11.34 -20.78 -1.04
N GLY A 61 12.34 -21.16 -1.80
CA GLY A 61 12.19 -21.59 -3.20
C GLY A 61 12.25 -20.48 -4.24
N PHE A 62 12.35 -19.20 -3.82
CA PHE A 62 12.44 -18.06 -4.74
C PHE A 62 13.57 -17.12 -4.33
N SER A 63 14.42 -16.73 -5.29
CA SER A 63 15.57 -15.85 -5.05
C SER A 63 15.21 -14.36 -5.07
N ASN A 64 14.14 -14.01 -5.78
CA ASN A 64 13.74 -12.63 -5.96
C ASN A 64 13.03 -12.07 -4.73
N ILE A 65 13.06 -10.74 -4.58
CA ILE A 65 12.26 -10.06 -3.56
C ILE A 65 10.78 -10.18 -3.93
N ALA A 66 10.01 -10.63 -2.95
CA ALA A 66 8.57 -10.79 -3.03
C ALA A 66 7.86 -9.68 -2.27
N TYR A 67 6.61 -9.43 -2.64
CA TYR A 67 5.72 -8.45 -2.02
C TYR A 67 4.32 -9.05 -1.87
N LEU A 68 3.55 -8.57 -0.90
CA LEU A 68 2.12 -8.89 -0.79
C LEU A 68 1.29 -7.87 -1.56
N THR A 69 0.28 -8.38 -2.22
CA THR A 69 -0.77 -7.57 -2.84
C THR A 69 -2.07 -8.38 -2.87
N ASP A 70 -3.18 -7.72 -3.19
CA ASP A 70 -4.50 -8.34 -3.21
C ASP A 70 -5.21 -8.18 -4.54
N ILE A 71 -6.16 -9.05 -4.76
CA ILE A 71 -7.12 -8.98 -5.87
C ILE A 71 -8.51 -9.16 -5.26
N PRO A 72 -9.39 -8.14 -5.33
CA PRO A 72 -10.75 -8.26 -4.84
C PRO A 72 -11.54 -9.33 -5.59
N ASN A 73 -12.45 -10.00 -4.88
CA ASN A 73 -13.34 -10.97 -5.49
C ASN A 73 -14.28 -10.30 -6.49
N LYS A 74 -14.45 -10.95 -7.64
CA LYS A 74 -15.27 -10.44 -8.74
C LYS A 74 -16.29 -11.49 -9.18
N ASN A 75 -17.44 -11.01 -9.61
CA ASN A 75 -18.46 -11.82 -10.25
C ASN A 75 -18.08 -12.17 -11.70
N ALA A 76 -18.89 -12.98 -12.36
CA ALA A 76 -18.66 -13.41 -13.74
C ALA A 76 -18.61 -12.23 -14.76
N SER A 77 -19.18 -11.08 -14.42
CA SER A 77 -19.15 -9.87 -15.25
C SER A 77 -17.90 -9.00 -14.99
N GLY A 78 -16.98 -9.42 -14.11
CA GLY A 78 -15.76 -8.70 -13.78
C GLY A 78 -15.93 -7.55 -12.76
N ASN A 79 -17.13 -7.33 -12.24
CA ASN A 79 -17.42 -6.38 -11.18
C ASN A 79 -17.18 -7.00 -9.81
N LEU A 80 -17.04 -6.17 -8.77
CA LEU A 80 -16.98 -6.65 -7.39
C LEU A 80 -18.21 -7.52 -7.09
N ASP A 81 -17.99 -8.66 -6.41
CA ASP A 81 -19.06 -9.62 -6.09
C ASP A 81 -19.91 -9.22 -4.87
N GLY A 82 -19.54 -8.13 -4.19
CA GLY A 82 -20.21 -7.65 -2.99
C GLY A 82 -19.82 -8.37 -1.69
N SER A 83 -18.96 -9.38 -1.76
CA SER A 83 -18.50 -10.12 -0.57
C SER A 83 -17.60 -9.31 0.37
N MET A 84 -17.08 -8.18 -0.10
CA MET A 84 -16.09 -7.37 0.61
C MET A 84 -14.86 -8.19 0.99
N LYS A 85 -14.49 -9.16 0.15
CA LYS A 85 -13.33 -10.03 0.33
C LYS A 85 -12.45 -10.05 -0.92
N GLY A 86 -11.21 -10.46 -0.73
CA GLY A 86 -10.23 -10.61 -1.82
C GLY A 86 -9.22 -11.70 -1.52
N ILE A 87 -8.48 -12.06 -2.54
CA ILE A 87 -7.39 -13.02 -2.50
C ILE A 87 -6.09 -12.25 -2.25
N LEU A 88 -5.33 -12.66 -1.23
CA LEU A 88 -3.97 -12.16 -1.01
C LEU A 88 -3.01 -12.97 -1.88
N SER A 89 -2.13 -12.29 -2.60
CA SER A 89 -1.15 -12.90 -3.49
C SER A 89 0.26 -12.47 -3.16
N VAL A 90 1.23 -13.34 -3.42
CA VAL A 90 2.66 -13.00 -3.38
C VAL A 90 3.12 -12.73 -4.80
N VAL A 91 3.72 -11.57 -5.00
CA VAL A 91 4.19 -11.12 -6.31
C VAL A 91 5.67 -10.71 -6.24
N THR A 92 6.33 -10.72 -7.38
CA THR A 92 7.68 -10.17 -7.55
C THR A 92 7.69 -9.19 -8.71
N LYS A 93 8.75 -8.40 -8.83
CA LYS A 93 9.02 -7.56 -9.99
C LYS A 93 10.03 -8.25 -10.88
N ASN A 94 9.72 -8.36 -12.17
CA ASN A 94 10.68 -8.84 -13.16
C ASN A 94 11.67 -7.73 -13.55
N GLU A 95 12.63 -8.05 -14.39
CA GLU A 95 13.66 -7.09 -14.88
C GLU A 95 13.06 -5.86 -15.59
N LYS A 96 11.87 -5.98 -16.15
CA LYS A 96 11.11 -4.89 -16.78
C LYS A 96 10.22 -4.14 -15.79
N ASN A 97 10.40 -4.35 -14.48
CA ASN A 97 9.59 -3.77 -13.40
C ASN A 97 8.08 -4.13 -13.46
N GLN A 98 7.72 -5.20 -14.17
CA GLN A 98 6.35 -5.70 -14.25
C GLN A 98 6.10 -6.70 -13.12
N LEU A 99 4.90 -6.72 -12.59
CA LEU A 99 4.51 -7.65 -11.54
C LEU A 99 4.32 -9.05 -12.11
N GLN A 100 4.90 -10.02 -11.44
CA GLN A 100 4.73 -11.44 -11.71
C GLN A 100 4.22 -12.12 -10.44
N ILE A 101 3.16 -12.90 -10.58
CA ILE A 101 2.58 -13.64 -9.45
C ILE A 101 3.47 -14.86 -9.17
N LEU A 102 3.95 -14.96 -7.92
CA LEU A 102 4.67 -16.13 -7.40
C LEU A 102 3.71 -17.12 -6.76
N VAL A 103 2.81 -16.63 -5.90
CA VAL A 103 1.77 -17.42 -5.24
C VAL A 103 0.45 -16.70 -5.37
N LYS A 104 -0.49 -17.27 -6.12
CA LYS A 104 -1.77 -16.61 -6.44
C LYS A 104 -2.70 -16.53 -5.22
N GLU A 105 -2.79 -17.57 -4.44
CA GLU A 105 -3.71 -17.73 -3.31
C GLU A 105 -2.92 -17.88 -2.02
N ALA A 106 -2.10 -16.85 -1.71
CA ALA A 106 -1.29 -16.86 -0.51
C ALA A 106 -2.09 -16.57 0.76
N GLY A 107 -3.33 -16.10 0.62
CA GLY A 107 -4.18 -15.78 1.75
C GLY A 107 -5.47 -15.08 1.35
N ILE A 108 -6.10 -14.45 2.32
CA ILE A 108 -7.40 -13.79 2.19
C ILE A 108 -7.30 -12.37 2.75
N VAL A 109 -8.03 -11.44 2.14
CA VAL A 109 -8.25 -10.10 2.66
C VAL A 109 -9.74 -9.93 2.93
N ASP A 110 -10.11 -9.55 4.15
CA ASP A 110 -11.45 -9.11 4.51
C ASP A 110 -11.45 -7.58 4.62
N TYR A 111 -11.96 -6.93 3.57
CA TYR A 111 -11.96 -5.46 3.51
C TYR A 111 -12.92 -4.84 4.52
N LYS A 112 -14.03 -5.54 4.84
CA LYS A 112 -15.03 -5.04 5.77
C LYS A 112 -14.48 -4.95 7.19
N HIS A 113 -13.78 -5.98 7.64
CA HIS A 113 -13.22 -6.03 9.00
C HIS A 113 -11.80 -5.47 9.08
N GLY A 114 -11.16 -5.21 7.93
CA GLY A 114 -9.79 -4.74 7.87
C GLY A 114 -8.79 -5.80 8.33
N GLU A 115 -8.97 -7.02 7.84
CA GLU A 115 -8.16 -8.18 8.21
C GLU A 115 -7.39 -8.72 7.00
N VAL A 116 -6.15 -9.10 7.24
CA VAL A 116 -5.28 -9.74 6.26
C VAL A 116 -4.78 -11.04 6.85
N ILE A 117 -5.17 -12.15 6.24
CA ILE A 117 -4.74 -13.49 6.63
C ILE A 117 -3.77 -14.00 5.57
N LEU A 118 -2.54 -14.27 5.97
CA LEU A 118 -1.52 -14.91 5.13
C LEU A 118 -1.44 -16.38 5.53
N ASN A 119 -1.72 -17.27 4.58
CA ASN A 119 -1.62 -18.72 4.77
C ASN A 119 -0.18 -19.13 5.09
N THR A 120 0.00 -20.37 5.45
CA THR A 120 1.31 -20.93 5.81
C THR A 120 2.36 -20.66 4.73
N ILE A 121 3.35 -19.86 5.08
CA ILE A 121 4.46 -19.46 4.20
C ILE A 121 5.77 -19.52 4.96
N ASN A 122 6.86 -19.81 4.26
CA ASN A 122 8.20 -19.77 4.83
C ASN A 122 8.95 -18.53 4.32
N ILE A 123 9.07 -17.51 5.18
CA ILE A 123 9.83 -16.29 4.92
C ILE A 123 11.28 -16.54 5.33
N THR A 124 12.22 -16.32 4.41
CA THR A 124 13.65 -16.57 4.65
C THR A 124 14.41 -15.30 5.05
N SER A 125 13.99 -14.14 4.58
CA SER A 125 14.53 -12.84 4.98
C SER A 125 13.56 -11.70 4.69
N THR A 126 13.75 -10.57 5.32
CA THR A 126 13.02 -9.33 5.09
C THR A 126 13.97 -8.24 4.58
N VAL A 127 13.45 -7.27 3.84
CA VAL A 127 14.25 -6.10 3.41
C VAL A 127 14.45 -5.14 4.58
N ASN A 128 13.45 -5.01 5.46
CA ASN A 128 13.57 -4.23 6.67
C ASN A 128 14.31 -5.01 7.76
N ASP A 129 14.94 -4.26 8.65
CA ASP A 129 15.58 -4.81 9.84
C ASP A 129 14.56 -5.47 10.80
N ASN A 130 15.08 -6.22 11.76
CA ASN A 130 14.29 -6.86 12.82
C ASN A 130 13.23 -7.88 12.34
N ASN A 131 13.39 -8.44 11.14
CA ASN A 131 12.47 -9.42 10.55
C ASN A 131 11.04 -8.88 10.40
N ILE A 132 10.92 -7.60 10.10
CA ILE A 132 9.62 -6.93 9.93
C ILE A 132 9.26 -6.85 8.45
N VAL A 133 8.04 -7.29 8.13
CA VAL A 133 7.36 -6.98 6.88
C VAL A 133 6.27 -5.97 7.22
N GLU A 134 6.42 -4.74 6.76
CA GLU A 134 5.40 -3.71 6.95
C GLU A 134 4.29 -3.91 5.91
N ILE A 135 3.05 -3.92 6.37
CA ILE A 135 1.87 -4.06 5.52
C ILE A 135 1.03 -2.81 5.62
N GLN A 136 0.70 -2.25 4.48
CA GLN A 136 -0.07 -1.02 4.35
C GLN A 136 -1.43 -1.29 3.72
N ALA A 137 -2.42 -0.55 4.18
CA ALA A 137 -3.76 -0.49 3.59
C ALA A 137 -4.31 0.95 3.62
N PHE A 138 -5.29 1.23 2.78
CA PHE A 138 -6.02 2.50 2.78
C PHE A 138 -7.34 2.30 3.52
N PRO A 139 -7.67 3.10 4.55
CA PRO A 139 -8.97 3.05 5.19
C PRO A 139 -10.05 3.59 4.26
N GLU A 140 -11.27 3.04 4.34
CA GLU A 140 -12.41 3.45 3.51
C GLU A 140 -12.76 4.94 3.70
N SER A 141 -12.77 5.40 4.92
CA SER A 141 -13.17 6.76 5.29
C SER A 141 -12.08 7.82 5.05
N ASN A 142 -10.89 7.46 4.55
CA ASN A 142 -9.71 8.33 4.62
C ASN A 142 -9.39 8.86 6.03
N ASP A 143 -9.90 8.20 7.05
CA ASP A 143 -9.70 8.52 8.46
C ASP A 143 -9.46 7.24 9.25
N VAL A 144 -8.95 7.37 10.47
CA VAL A 144 -8.69 6.25 11.36
C VAL A 144 -9.66 6.34 12.53
N VAL A 145 -10.55 5.36 12.62
CA VAL A 145 -11.43 5.22 13.77
C VAL A 145 -10.74 4.34 14.79
N GLY A 146 -10.27 4.93 15.87
CA GLY A 146 -9.70 4.19 16.99
C GLY A 146 -10.77 3.40 17.75
N LEU A 147 -10.51 2.13 18.03
CA LEU A 147 -11.40 1.30 18.84
C LEU A 147 -11.42 1.70 20.33
N LYS A 148 -10.42 2.46 20.79
CA LYS A 148 -10.30 3.03 22.14
C LYS A 148 -9.47 4.29 22.02
N ASP A 149 -9.76 5.30 22.80
CA ASP A 149 -9.05 6.58 23.01
C ASP A 149 -7.63 6.66 22.40
N LEU A 150 -7.55 6.50 21.08
CA LEU A 150 -6.30 6.59 20.33
C LEU A 150 -6.04 8.05 19.99
N TYR A 151 -4.96 8.57 20.52
CA TYR A 151 -4.44 9.89 20.12
C TYR A 151 -3.48 9.70 18.96
N LEU A 152 -3.74 10.38 17.86
CA LEU A 152 -2.79 10.50 16.77
C LEU A 152 -1.83 11.66 17.10
N SER A 153 -0.55 11.37 17.19
CA SER A 153 0.49 12.39 17.31
C SER A 153 1.40 12.35 16.09
N PHE A 154 1.91 13.51 15.70
CA PHE A 154 2.93 13.61 14.68
C PHE A 154 4.28 13.16 15.26
N ASP A 155 4.89 12.15 14.65
CA ASP A 155 6.29 11.84 14.89
C ASP A 155 7.15 12.75 14.01
N VAL A 156 7.58 13.87 14.57
CA VAL A 156 8.39 14.88 13.86
C VAL A 156 9.71 14.27 13.37
N SER A 157 10.26 13.29 14.10
CA SER A 157 11.53 12.64 13.75
C SER A 157 11.44 11.77 12.49
N LYS A 158 10.24 11.28 12.17
CA LYS A 158 9.94 10.45 11.00
C LYS A 158 9.15 11.19 9.91
N SER A 159 8.87 12.47 10.14
CA SER A 159 8.14 13.30 9.18
C SER A 159 9.12 14.03 8.27
N THR A 160 8.82 14.05 6.99
CA THR A 160 9.58 14.81 5.99
C THR A 160 8.65 15.75 5.26
N ILE A 161 9.11 16.97 5.01
CA ILE A 161 8.42 17.95 4.20
C ILE A 161 9.27 18.18 2.95
N ASN A 162 8.74 17.76 1.81
CA ASN A 162 9.35 18.01 0.52
C ASN A 162 8.53 19.09 -0.20
N THR A 163 9.15 20.23 -0.44
CA THR A 163 8.52 21.29 -1.24
C THR A 163 8.93 21.12 -2.69
N ILE A 164 7.94 21.06 -3.58
CA ILE A 164 8.14 20.95 -5.01
C ILE A 164 7.51 22.19 -5.66
N LYS A 165 8.27 22.86 -6.54
CA LYS A 165 7.72 23.98 -7.31
C LYS A 165 6.58 23.47 -8.19
N ASP A 166 5.42 24.10 -8.13
CA ASP A 166 4.33 23.78 -9.04
C ASP A 166 4.66 24.30 -10.44
N VAL A 167 5.00 23.38 -11.31
CA VAL A 167 5.45 23.66 -12.69
C VAL A 167 4.28 23.78 -13.63
N ILE A 168 3.14 23.19 -13.28
CA ILE A 168 1.92 23.26 -14.11
C ILE A 168 1.40 24.70 -14.14
N ALA A 169 1.47 25.40 -13.01
CA ALA A 169 1.05 26.81 -12.92
C ALA A 169 2.05 27.78 -13.57
N SER A 170 3.33 27.41 -13.67
CA SER A 170 4.38 28.27 -14.26
C SER A 170 4.64 28.00 -15.73
N GLY A 171 4.06 26.95 -16.33
CA GLY A 171 4.29 26.57 -17.72
C GLY A 171 5.72 26.06 -18.02
N GLU A 172 6.47 25.72 -16.99
CA GLU A 172 7.81 25.15 -17.12
C GLU A 172 7.73 23.63 -17.22
N ASP A 173 8.46 23.04 -18.17
CA ASP A 173 8.62 21.58 -18.26
C ASP A 173 9.49 21.07 -17.13
N VAL A 174 8.98 20.12 -16.36
CA VAL A 174 9.76 19.41 -15.35
C VAL A 174 10.45 18.21 -15.99
N SER A 175 11.69 18.36 -16.29
CA SER A 175 12.56 17.21 -16.56
C SER A 175 13.12 16.69 -15.23
N GLY A 176 12.49 15.70 -14.65
CA GLY A 176 12.99 14.97 -13.50
C GLY A 176 11.98 14.76 -12.39
N VAL A 177 11.36 13.61 -12.39
CA VAL A 177 10.66 13.11 -11.22
C VAL A 177 11.70 12.49 -10.30
N VAL A 178 11.96 13.12 -9.16
CA VAL A 178 12.78 12.49 -8.11
C VAL A 178 11.92 11.42 -7.45
N PHE A 179 12.15 10.18 -7.83
CA PHE A 179 11.56 9.06 -7.12
C PHE A 179 12.33 8.85 -5.82
N THR A 180 11.70 9.11 -4.69
CA THR A 180 12.16 8.54 -3.43
C THR A 180 12.08 7.01 -3.56
N ARG A 181 13.09 6.30 -3.07
CA ARG A 181 13.05 4.84 -3.04
C ARG A 181 11.92 4.42 -2.11
N ASP A 182 10.79 4.07 -2.69
CA ASP A 182 9.73 3.44 -1.94
C ASP A 182 10.12 2.00 -1.64
N TYR A 183 10.28 1.69 -0.37
CA TYR A 183 10.51 0.32 0.11
C TYR A 183 9.26 -0.56 -0.04
N TYR A 184 8.12 0.04 -0.41
CA TYR A 184 6.83 -0.62 -0.59
C TYR A 184 6.59 -0.94 -2.06
N LEU A 185 5.67 -1.89 -2.30
CA LEU A 185 5.15 -2.14 -3.64
C LEU A 185 4.43 -0.87 -4.14
N SER A 186 5.15 -0.04 -4.88
CA SER A 186 4.57 1.14 -5.50
C SER A 186 3.99 0.76 -6.87
N LEU A 187 2.69 0.96 -7.02
CA LEU A 187 1.97 0.83 -8.29
C LEU A 187 1.72 2.18 -8.97
N ILE A 188 2.39 3.22 -8.53
CA ILE A 188 2.30 4.52 -9.18
C ILE A 188 3.12 4.48 -10.47
N HIS A 189 2.69 3.64 -11.39
CA HIS A 189 2.93 3.79 -12.82
C HIS A 189 1.62 3.47 -13.53
N ILE A 190 0.57 4.15 -13.16
CA ILE A 190 -0.57 4.32 -14.04
C ILE A 190 -0.19 5.50 -14.92
N SER A 191 0.27 5.14 -16.13
CA SER A 191 0.29 5.96 -17.34
C SER A 191 -0.20 7.40 -17.16
N GLU A 192 0.70 8.36 -17.27
CA GLU A 192 0.33 9.69 -17.71
C GLU A 192 -0.61 9.56 -18.93
N PRO A 193 -1.77 10.23 -18.90
CA PRO A 193 -2.55 10.34 -20.12
C PRO A 193 -1.69 11.07 -21.14
N THR A 194 -1.26 10.37 -22.18
CA THR A 194 -0.62 10.96 -23.35
C THR A 194 -1.57 12.03 -23.88
N ARG A 195 -1.26 13.29 -23.61
CA ARG A 195 -1.90 14.42 -24.25
C ARG A 195 -1.58 14.31 -25.72
N ARG A 196 -2.57 13.93 -26.53
CA ARG A 196 -2.47 14.09 -27.98
C ARG A 196 -2.34 15.60 -28.24
N SER A 197 -1.18 15.98 -28.76
CA SER A 197 -1.02 17.27 -29.41
C SER A 197 -1.89 17.28 -30.67
N THR A 198 -2.86 18.16 -30.71
CA THR A 198 -3.53 18.61 -31.94
C THR A 198 -2.66 19.69 -32.59
#